data_dbb1ad6483d1b88e11743db85714ad04
#
_entry.id   dbb1ad6483d1b88e11743db85714ad04
#
_cell.length_a   1.000
_cell.length_b   1.000
_cell.length_c   1.000
_cell.angle_alpha   90.00
_cell.angle_beta   90.00
_cell.angle_gamma   90.00
#
_symmetry.space_group_name_H-M   'P 1'
#
loop_
_entity.id
_entity.type
_entity.pdbx_description
1 polymer ?
#
loop_
_entity_poly.entity_id
_entity_poly.type
_entity_poly.pdbx_seq_one_letter_code
_entity_poly.pdbx_strand_id
1 'polypeptide(L)'
;FNYFPNRPIVVVVHGIYPNGKCKPESNLIASLLIQEGINALTIDLRNYGQSDIVSSYEDLGLKSYNDVLGAYDFLIKLGFENNSIGLHGISLGAVPVIFAANKEKDISAIWADSSLAEFSMVLQDEIARYGLSIEFGPAVSFFGKLLSGVDPIDLNPAEKLTNNQNYFFTHGDKD
;
A
#
# COMPACT_ATOMS: atom_id res chain seq x y z
N PHE A 1 -4.09 -10.59 -19.85
CA PHE A 1 -4.70 -9.40 -19.26
C PHE A 1 -5.64 -8.76 -20.28
N ASN A 2 -6.93 -8.76 -19.98
CA ASN A 2 -7.95 -8.13 -20.82
C ASN A 2 -8.40 -6.81 -20.17
N TYR A 3 -8.47 -5.73 -20.94
CA TYR A 3 -8.88 -4.40 -20.47
C TYR A 3 -9.70 -3.66 -21.53
N PHE A 4 -10.45 -2.66 -21.09
CA PHE A 4 -11.19 -1.79 -21.98
C PHE A 4 -10.28 -0.68 -22.50
N PRO A 5 -10.03 -0.59 -23.82
CA PRO A 5 -9.22 0.48 -24.39
C PRO A 5 -9.79 1.88 -24.06
N ASN A 6 -8.91 2.85 -23.90
CA ASN A 6 -9.27 4.27 -23.65
C ASN A 6 -10.07 4.52 -22.35
N ARG A 7 -10.01 3.62 -21.38
CA ARG A 7 -10.58 3.82 -20.05
C ARG A 7 -9.48 3.87 -19.00
N PRO A 8 -9.68 4.64 -17.91
CA PRO A 8 -8.72 4.68 -16.82
C PRO A 8 -8.53 3.30 -16.19
N ILE A 9 -7.42 3.14 -15.49
CA ILE A 9 -7.06 1.93 -14.78
C ILE A 9 -6.60 2.24 -13.36
N VAL A 10 -6.96 1.38 -12.41
CA VAL A 10 -6.50 1.47 -11.03
C VAL A 10 -5.66 0.25 -10.69
N VAL A 11 -4.46 0.47 -10.18
CA VAL A 11 -3.66 -0.57 -9.51
C VAL A 11 -4.23 -0.77 -8.12
N VAL A 12 -4.71 -1.98 -7.83
CA VAL A 12 -5.32 -2.32 -6.55
C VAL A 12 -4.37 -3.20 -5.74
N VAL A 13 -3.98 -2.69 -4.56
CA VAL A 13 -2.98 -3.28 -3.68
C VAL A 13 -3.63 -3.82 -2.42
N HIS A 14 -3.39 -5.10 -2.14
CA HIS A 14 -3.98 -5.81 -1.01
C HIS A 14 -3.43 -5.39 0.36
N GLY A 15 -4.18 -5.66 1.42
CA GLY A 15 -3.73 -5.56 2.80
C GLY A 15 -2.86 -6.74 3.25
N ILE A 16 -2.57 -6.82 4.54
CA ILE A 16 -1.83 -7.94 5.13
C ILE A 16 -2.74 -9.16 5.26
N TYR A 17 -2.25 -10.32 4.80
CA TYR A 17 -2.97 -11.59 4.94
C TYR A 17 -2.07 -12.64 5.57
N PRO A 18 -2.57 -13.38 6.56
CA PRO A 18 -1.77 -14.34 7.32
C PRO A 18 -1.07 -15.41 6.47
N ASN A 19 -1.60 -15.69 5.26
CA ASN A 19 -1.08 -16.75 4.39
C ASN A 19 -0.70 -16.29 2.99
N GLY A 20 -0.65 -15.00 2.72
CA GLY A 20 -0.23 -14.43 1.43
C GLY A 20 -0.99 -14.87 0.18
N LYS A 21 -2.12 -15.56 0.33
CA LYS A 21 -2.76 -16.28 -0.78
C LYS A 21 -4.11 -15.73 -1.21
N CYS A 22 -4.66 -14.76 -0.52
CA CYS A 22 -6.00 -14.26 -0.81
C CYS A 22 -6.01 -12.76 -0.97
N LYS A 23 -6.68 -12.33 -2.03
CA LYS A 23 -6.96 -10.91 -2.30
C LYS A 23 -8.48 -10.67 -2.41
N PRO A 24 -9.31 -11.16 -1.46
CA PRO A 24 -10.76 -11.05 -1.62
C PRO A 24 -11.21 -9.59 -1.69
N GLU A 25 -10.67 -8.71 -0.85
CA GLU A 25 -11.00 -7.28 -0.85
C GLU A 25 -10.50 -6.61 -2.12
N SER A 26 -9.26 -6.86 -2.56
CA SER A 26 -8.72 -6.30 -3.80
C SER A 26 -9.52 -6.75 -5.01
N ASN A 27 -9.94 -8.02 -5.04
CA ASN A 27 -10.78 -8.54 -6.12
C ASN A 27 -12.19 -7.96 -6.08
N LEU A 28 -12.76 -7.71 -4.89
CA LEU A 28 -14.04 -7.03 -4.74
C LEU A 28 -13.96 -5.61 -5.29
N ILE A 29 -12.97 -4.83 -4.87
CA ILE A 29 -12.73 -3.46 -5.36
C ILE A 29 -12.53 -3.46 -6.87
N ALA A 30 -11.69 -4.37 -7.39
CA ALA A 30 -11.49 -4.51 -8.83
C ALA A 30 -12.80 -4.79 -9.58
N SER A 31 -13.66 -5.65 -9.02
CA SER A 31 -14.97 -5.94 -9.61
C SER A 31 -15.91 -4.72 -9.64
N LEU A 32 -15.91 -3.93 -8.57
CA LEU A 32 -16.69 -2.69 -8.51
C LEU A 32 -16.17 -1.66 -9.52
N LEU A 33 -14.86 -1.47 -9.62
CA LEU A 33 -14.25 -0.58 -10.61
C LEU A 33 -14.63 -0.98 -12.04
N ILE A 34 -14.59 -2.28 -12.34
CA ILE A 34 -14.95 -2.80 -13.66
C ILE A 34 -16.45 -2.54 -13.97
N GLN A 35 -17.35 -2.67 -12.99
CA GLN A 35 -18.77 -2.34 -13.17
C GLN A 35 -18.99 -0.87 -13.52
N GLU A 36 -18.16 0.02 -12.96
CA GLU A 36 -18.16 1.46 -13.28
C GLU A 36 -17.36 1.80 -14.56
N GLY A 37 -16.86 0.78 -15.25
CA GLY A 37 -16.14 0.96 -16.51
C GLY A 37 -14.70 1.42 -16.34
N ILE A 38 -14.12 1.24 -15.17
CA ILE A 38 -12.72 1.50 -14.85
C ILE A 38 -11.97 0.17 -14.88
N ASN A 39 -10.83 0.11 -15.57
CA ASN A 39 -9.99 -1.06 -15.53
C ASN A 39 -9.34 -1.24 -14.15
N ALA A 40 -9.01 -2.48 -13.80
CA ALA A 40 -8.32 -2.77 -12.55
C ALA A 40 -7.18 -3.76 -12.77
N LEU A 41 -6.04 -3.50 -12.14
CA LEU A 41 -4.89 -4.39 -12.06
C LEU A 41 -4.63 -4.73 -10.60
N THR A 42 -4.96 -5.95 -10.17
CA THR A 42 -4.60 -6.44 -8.83
C THR A 42 -3.20 -7.02 -8.85
N ILE A 43 -2.38 -6.67 -7.88
CA ILE A 43 -1.01 -7.19 -7.76
C ILE A 43 -0.81 -7.94 -6.46
N ASP A 44 0.14 -8.86 -6.43
CA ASP A 44 0.70 -9.41 -5.21
C ASP A 44 1.97 -8.62 -4.87
N LEU A 45 2.03 -8.02 -3.68
CA LEU A 45 3.27 -7.43 -3.17
C LEU A 45 4.30 -8.55 -2.94
N ARG A 46 5.59 -8.18 -2.88
CA ARG A 46 6.65 -9.10 -2.47
C ARG A 46 6.29 -9.82 -1.17
N ASN A 47 6.73 -11.05 -1.02
CA ASN A 47 6.41 -11.96 0.08
C ASN A 47 4.96 -12.47 0.10
N TYR A 48 4.09 -12.05 -0.83
CA TYR A 48 2.68 -12.45 -0.89
C TYR A 48 2.33 -13.17 -2.20
N GLY A 49 1.34 -14.05 -2.11
CA GLY A 49 0.70 -14.67 -3.27
C GLY A 49 1.65 -15.42 -4.18
N GLN A 50 1.75 -14.96 -5.43
CA GLN A 50 2.63 -15.53 -6.46
C GLN A 50 3.93 -14.74 -6.64
N SER A 51 4.10 -13.64 -5.90
CA SER A 51 5.34 -12.87 -5.93
C SER A 51 6.47 -13.54 -5.15
N ASP A 52 7.70 -13.15 -5.47
CA ASP A 52 8.89 -13.71 -4.84
C ASP A 52 8.93 -13.43 -3.33
N ILE A 53 9.38 -14.42 -2.57
CA ILE A 53 9.70 -14.26 -1.15
C ILE A 53 11.11 -13.69 -1.05
N VAL A 54 11.22 -12.41 -0.74
CA VAL A 54 12.50 -11.68 -0.66
C VAL A 54 12.97 -11.47 0.77
N SER A 55 12.10 -11.68 1.77
CA SER A 55 12.40 -11.51 3.18
C SER A 55 11.48 -12.39 4.04
N SER A 56 11.99 -12.81 5.20
CA SER A 56 11.18 -13.48 6.24
C SER A 56 10.41 -12.47 7.11
N TYR A 57 10.67 -11.18 6.94
CA TYR A 57 10.04 -10.11 7.70
C TYR A 57 9.25 -9.19 6.78
N GLU A 58 8.10 -8.72 7.27
CA GLU A 58 7.30 -7.72 6.60
C GLU A 58 8.01 -6.34 6.68
N ASP A 59 8.05 -5.63 5.56
CA ASP A 59 8.63 -4.28 5.48
C ASP A 59 7.60 -3.16 5.68
N LEU A 60 6.34 -3.53 5.95
CA LEU A 60 5.21 -2.64 6.18
C LEU A 60 5.02 -1.57 5.08
N GLY A 61 5.43 -1.87 3.87
CA GLY A 61 5.29 -0.95 2.73
C GLY A 61 6.55 -0.14 2.39
N LEU A 62 7.58 -0.14 3.23
CA LEU A 62 8.79 0.69 3.06
C LEU A 62 9.68 0.30 1.87
N LYS A 63 9.54 -0.92 1.33
CA LYS A 63 10.23 -1.38 0.11
C LYS A 63 9.23 -1.80 -0.97
N SER A 64 8.06 -2.28 -0.57
CA SER A 64 7.04 -2.79 -1.48
C SER A 64 6.37 -1.69 -2.33
N TYR A 65 6.62 -0.40 -2.07
CA TYR A 65 6.25 0.66 -3.02
C TYR A 65 6.93 0.48 -4.39
N ASN A 66 8.08 -0.22 -4.47
CA ASN A 66 8.70 -0.54 -5.75
C ASN A 66 7.87 -1.54 -6.57
N ASP A 67 7.08 -2.41 -5.91
CA ASP A 67 6.19 -3.34 -6.59
C ASP A 67 5.03 -2.58 -7.24
N VAL A 68 4.53 -1.54 -6.54
CA VAL A 68 3.51 -0.62 -7.06
C VAL A 68 4.06 0.19 -8.25
N LEU A 69 5.28 0.72 -8.14
CA LEU A 69 5.94 1.41 -9.26
C LEU A 69 6.19 0.47 -10.45
N GLY A 70 6.57 -0.79 -10.19
CA GLY A 70 6.69 -1.80 -11.23
C GLY A 70 5.37 -2.07 -11.96
N ALA A 71 4.26 -2.10 -11.24
CA ALA A 71 2.93 -2.22 -11.83
C ALA A 71 2.55 -0.96 -12.66
N TYR A 72 2.87 0.22 -12.16
CA TYR A 72 2.70 1.48 -12.89
C TYR A 72 3.51 1.48 -14.20
N ASP A 73 4.80 1.17 -14.15
CA ASP A 73 5.66 1.07 -15.32
C ASP A 73 5.17 0.04 -16.34
N PHE A 74 4.61 -1.08 -15.86
CA PHE A 74 3.99 -2.07 -16.72
C PHE A 74 2.80 -1.49 -17.49
N LEU A 75 1.94 -0.70 -16.82
CA LEU A 75 0.79 -0.06 -17.46
C LEU A 75 1.23 1.01 -18.47
N ILE A 76 2.24 1.80 -18.16
CA ILE A 76 2.84 2.75 -19.12
C ILE A 76 3.34 2.01 -20.38
N LYS A 77 4.04 0.89 -20.21
CA LYS A 77 4.51 0.07 -21.33
C LYS A 77 3.38 -0.55 -22.16
N LEU A 78 2.20 -0.76 -21.54
CA LEU A 78 0.99 -1.19 -22.24
C LEU A 78 0.28 -0.05 -22.99
N GLY A 79 0.73 1.20 -22.83
CA GLY A 79 0.19 2.37 -23.53
C GLY A 79 -0.87 3.15 -22.74
N PHE A 80 -1.02 2.92 -21.43
CA PHE A 80 -1.84 3.80 -20.60
C PHE A 80 -1.12 5.13 -20.39
N GLU A 81 -1.87 6.22 -20.44
CA GLU A 81 -1.35 7.55 -20.12
C GLU A 81 -1.21 7.73 -18.60
N ASN A 82 -0.20 8.49 -18.16
CA ASN A 82 0.08 8.74 -16.74
C ASN A 82 -1.16 9.22 -15.97
N ASN A 83 -1.91 10.16 -16.55
CA ASN A 83 -3.11 10.75 -15.95
C ASN A 83 -4.34 9.83 -15.94
N SER A 84 -4.24 8.65 -16.58
CA SER A 84 -5.28 7.63 -16.60
C SER A 84 -5.04 6.49 -15.61
N ILE A 85 -3.93 6.51 -14.87
CA ILE A 85 -3.55 5.48 -13.90
C ILE A 85 -3.75 6.01 -12.49
N GLY A 86 -4.62 5.34 -11.72
CA GLY A 86 -4.82 5.57 -10.30
C GLY A 86 -4.26 4.43 -9.46
N LEU A 87 -4.07 4.70 -8.16
CA LEU A 87 -3.66 3.71 -7.17
C LEU A 87 -4.74 3.56 -6.10
N HIS A 88 -4.99 2.33 -5.69
CA HIS A 88 -5.81 2.00 -4.53
C HIS A 88 -5.06 1.01 -3.65
N GLY A 89 -4.98 1.30 -2.37
CA GLY A 89 -4.35 0.40 -1.40
C GLY A 89 -5.21 0.21 -0.16
N ILE A 90 -5.29 -1.01 0.32
CA ILE A 90 -6.08 -1.41 1.49
C ILE A 90 -5.14 -1.73 2.64
N SER A 91 -5.34 -1.12 3.82
CA SER A 91 -4.57 -1.40 5.04
C SER A 91 -3.05 -1.32 4.78
N LEU A 92 -2.33 -2.45 4.92
CA LEU A 92 -0.90 -2.51 4.56
C LEU A 92 -0.63 -1.98 3.15
N GLY A 93 -1.48 -2.29 2.16
CA GLY A 93 -1.33 -1.83 0.78
C GLY A 93 -1.52 -0.34 0.58
N ALA A 94 -2.15 0.36 1.54
CA ALA A 94 -2.31 1.82 1.48
C ALA A 94 -0.97 2.56 1.68
N VAL A 95 -0.05 1.98 2.45
CA VAL A 95 1.28 2.55 2.67
C VAL A 95 2.10 2.60 1.38
N PRO A 96 2.35 1.48 0.68
CA PRO A 96 3.15 1.50 -0.54
C PRO A 96 2.54 2.34 -1.67
N VAL A 97 1.21 2.48 -1.76
CA VAL A 97 0.62 3.37 -2.78
C VAL A 97 0.91 4.84 -2.49
N ILE A 98 0.90 5.27 -1.22
CA ILE A 98 1.28 6.63 -0.82
C ILE A 98 2.77 6.87 -1.11
N PHE A 99 3.64 5.91 -0.76
CA PHE A 99 5.08 6.02 -1.02
C PHE A 99 5.39 6.00 -2.52
N ALA A 100 4.70 5.18 -3.32
CA ALA A 100 4.83 5.15 -4.78
C ALA A 100 4.42 6.50 -5.39
N ALA A 101 3.28 7.06 -4.98
CA ALA A 101 2.81 8.37 -5.43
C ALA A 101 3.77 9.50 -5.01
N ASN A 102 4.41 9.40 -3.85
CA ASN A 102 5.44 10.36 -3.46
C ASN A 102 6.67 10.30 -4.38
N LYS A 103 7.03 9.13 -4.91
CA LYS A 103 8.16 8.93 -5.84
C LYS A 103 7.80 9.31 -7.27
N GLU A 104 6.61 8.91 -7.73
CA GLU A 104 6.13 9.18 -9.08
C GLU A 104 5.02 10.24 -9.04
N LYS A 105 5.36 11.47 -9.44
CA LYS A 105 4.46 12.63 -9.32
C LYS A 105 3.37 12.67 -10.39
N ASP A 106 3.53 11.90 -11.44
CA ASP A 106 2.52 11.79 -12.50
C ASP A 106 1.32 10.93 -12.08
N ILE A 107 1.44 10.16 -11.00
CA ILE A 107 0.31 9.47 -10.37
C ILE A 107 -0.54 10.51 -9.65
N SER A 108 -1.71 10.84 -10.20
CA SER A 108 -2.53 11.97 -9.73
C SER A 108 -3.73 11.57 -8.86
N ALA A 109 -4.10 10.27 -8.82
CA ALA A 109 -5.27 9.78 -8.10
C ALA A 109 -4.89 8.59 -7.18
N ILE A 110 -5.01 8.79 -5.88
CA ILE A 110 -4.62 7.82 -4.86
C ILE A 110 -5.78 7.64 -3.88
N TRP A 111 -6.24 6.40 -3.73
CA TRP A 111 -7.19 6.03 -2.70
C TRP A 111 -6.52 5.14 -1.67
N ALA A 112 -6.35 5.66 -0.46
CA ALA A 112 -5.78 4.94 0.68
C ALA A 112 -6.90 4.55 1.65
N ASP A 113 -7.19 3.28 1.74
CA ASP A 113 -8.23 2.71 2.60
C ASP A 113 -7.60 2.11 3.85
N SER A 114 -8.02 2.60 5.03
CA SER A 114 -7.53 2.17 6.34
C SER A 114 -6.00 2.25 6.48
N SER A 115 -5.40 3.33 5.95
CA SER A 115 -3.96 3.57 6.03
C SER A 115 -3.57 4.03 7.42
N LEU A 116 -2.43 3.53 7.93
CA LEU A 116 -1.79 4.20 9.04
C LEU A 116 -1.24 5.57 8.59
N ALA A 117 -1.26 6.54 9.51
CA ALA A 117 -0.68 7.86 9.27
C ALA A 117 0.81 7.88 9.64
N GLU A 118 1.13 7.30 10.79
CA GLU A 118 2.47 7.24 11.37
C GLU A 118 2.61 5.95 12.18
N PHE A 119 3.69 5.21 11.95
CA PHE A 119 3.90 3.93 12.62
C PHE A 119 4.09 4.05 14.14
N SER A 120 4.67 5.14 14.60
CA SER A 120 4.89 5.37 16.02
C SER A 120 3.60 5.36 16.83
N MET A 121 2.50 5.85 16.25
CA MET A 121 1.18 5.83 16.88
C MET A 121 0.64 4.40 16.98
N VAL A 122 0.67 3.67 15.86
CA VAL A 122 0.23 2.26 15.82
C VAL A 122 1.06 1.40 16.77
N LEU A 123 2.38 1.64 16.83
CA LEU A 123 3.26 0.90 17.74
C LEU A 123 2.90 1.11 19.20
N GLN A 124 2.57 2.34 19.60
CA GLN A 124 2.16 2.64 20.98
C GLN A 124 0.86 1.93 21.34
N ASP A 125 -0.12 1.94 20.45
CA ASP A 125 -1.42 1.29 20.65
C ASP A 125 -1.26 -0.23 20.73
N GLU A 126 -0.42 -0.83 19.87
CA GLU A 126 -0.14 -2.27 19.91
C GLU A 126 0.60 -2.67 21.20
N ILE A 127 1.60 -1.91 21.65
CA ILE A 127 2.30 -2.16 22.90
C ILE A 127 1.31 -2.13 24.08
N ALA A 128 0.44 -1.11 24.11
CA ALA A 128 -0.59 -0.97 25.13
C ALA A 128 -1.61 -2.13 25.10
N ARG A 129 -1.98 -2.60 23.90
CA ARG A 129 -2.90 -3.72 23.71
C ARG A 129 -2.34 -5.04 24.27
N TYR A 130 -1.03 -5.23 24.24
CA TYR A 130 -0.37 -6.36 24.89
C TYR A 130 -0.12 -6.16 26.40
N GLY A 131 -0.62 -5.06 26.97
CA GLY A 131 -0.45 -4.78 28.40
C GLY A 131 0.98 -4.38 28.80
N LEU A 132 1.79 -3.96 27.84
CA LEU A 132 3.16 -3.51 28.06
C LEU A 132 3.22 -1.99 28.23
N SER A 133 4.25 -1.49 28.92
CA SER A 133 4.49 -0.04 29.01
C SER A 133 4.96 0.50 27.65
N ILE A 134 4.44 1.66 27.26
CA ILE A 134 4.85 2.37 26.02
C ILE A 134 6.34 2.73 26.01
N GLU A 135 7.00 2.72 27.17
CA GLU A 135 8.46 2.91 27.29
C GLU A 135 9.28 1.82 26.57
N PHE A 136 8.66 0.68 26.24
CA PHE A 136 9.28 -0.35 25.39
C PHE A 136 9.34 0.04 23.90
N GLY A 137 8.64 1.08 23.46
CA GLY A 137 8.59 1.53 22.07
C GLY A 137 9.96 1.65 21.40
N PRO A 138 10.94 2.37 22.00
CA PRO A 138 12.30 2.48 21.41
C PRO A 138 13.00 1.13 21.25
N ALA A 139 12.85 0.21 22.22
CA ALA A 139 13.44 -1.12 22.15
C ALA A 139 12.78 -1.96 21.03
N VAL A 140 11.45 -1.93 20.92
CA VAL A 140 10.71 -2.63 19.85
C VAL A 140 11.12 -2.09 18.48
N SER A 141 11.23 -0.77 18.31
CA SER A 141 11.70 -0.16 17.06
C SER A 141 13.14 -0.57 16.72
N PHE A 142 14.04 -0.57 17.72
CA PHE A 142 15.43 -0.98 17.52
C PHE A 142 15.54 -2.44 17.06
N PHE A 143 14.86 -3.35 17.73
CA PHE A 143 14.87 -4.76 17.34
C PHE A 143 14.13 -5.00 16.02
N GLY A 144 13.05 -4.27 15.77
CA GLY A 144 12.35 -4.28 14.49
C GLY A 144 13.28 -3.92 13.33
N LYS A 145 14.03 -2.84 13.46
CA LYS A 145 15.05 -2.42 12.50
C LYS A 145 16.16 -3.48 12.33
N LEU A 146 16.65 -4.02 13.43
CA LEU A 146 17.71 -5.04 13.38
C LEU A 146 17.28 -6.31 12.63
N LEU A 147 16.04 -6.74 12.81
CA LEU A 147 15.51 -7.97 12.24
C LEU A 147 15.03 -7.78 10.79
N SER A 148 14.32 -6.69 10.50
CA SER A 148 13.73 -6.44 9.17
C SER A 148 14.67 -5.73 8.20
N GLY A 149 15.73 -5.08 8.73
CA GLY A 149 16.60 -4.19 7.95
C GLY A 149 15.91 -2.90 7.48
N VAL A 150 14.78 -2.56 8.11
CA VAL A 150 13.99 -1.35 7.80
C VAL A 150 13.77 -0.59 9.11
N ASP A 151 13.99 0.72 9.08
CA ASP A 151 13.71 1.55 10.25
C ASP A 151 12.21 1.86 10.34
N PRO A 152 11.51 1.40 11.40
CA PRO A 152 10.08 1.68 11.53
C PRO A 152 9.74 3.17 11.61
N ILE A 153 10.70 4.03 12.02
CA ILE A 153 10.50 5.49 12.09
C ILE A 153 10.31 6.10 10.69
N ASP A 154 10.84 5.45 9.65
CA ASP A 154 10.67 5.90 8.26
C ASP A 154 9.26 5.62 7.73
N LEU A 155 8.48 4.84 8.46
CA LEU A 155 7.11 4.47 8.14
C LEU A 155 6.14 5.58 8.57
N ASN A 156 6.20 6.69 7.84
CA ASN A 156 5.37 7.87 8.05
C ASN A 156 4.69 8.29 6.74
N PRO A 157 3.59 7.62 6.33
CA PRO A 157 2.87 7.95 5.11
C PRO A 157 2.33 9.38 5.09
N ALA A 158 1.94 9.94 6.23
CA ALA A 158 1.41 11.30 6.32
C ALA A 158 2.42 12.35 5.82
N GLU A 159 3.71 12.17 6.07
CA GLU A 159 4.76 13.07 5.58
C GLU A 159 5.06 12.92 4.08
N LYS A 160 4.56 11.87 3.44
CA LYS A 160 4.79 11.60 2.02
C LYS A 160 3.72 12.22 1.12
N LEU A 161 2.65 12.76 1.69
CA LEU A 161 1.59 13.41 0.93
C LEU A 161 2.11 14.68 0.23
N THR A 162 1.56 14.96 -0.94
CA THR A 162 1.94 16.14 -1.74
C THR A 162 0.70 16.91 -2.18
N ASN A 163 0.84 18.23 -2.38
CA ASN A 163 -0.27 19.09 -2.78
C ASN A 163 -0.67 18.96 -4.26
N ASN A 164 0.12 18.26 -5.07
CA ASN A 164 -0.10 18.15 -6.51
C ASN A 164 -0.85 16.88 -6.91
N GLN A 165 -1.24 16.06 -5.95
CA GLN A 165 -1.91 14.77 -6.16
C GLN A 165 -3.22 14.76 -5.40
N ASN A 166 -4.21 14.03 -5.91
CA ASN A 166 -5.52 13.91 -5.29
C ASN A 166 -5.56 12.64 -4.42
N TYR A 167 -5.68 12.83 -3.12
CA TYR A 167 -5.80 11.73 -2.17
C TYR A 167 -7.25 11.61 -1.69
N PHE A 168 -7.74 10.40 -1.70
CA PHE A 168 -8.99 10.01 -1.09
C PHE A 168 -8.70 9.01 0.04
N PHE A 169 -9.16 9.30 1.24
CA PHE A 169 -8.97 8.45 2.41
C PHE A 169 -10.31 7.91 2.88
N THR A 170 -10.34 6.62 3.14
CA THR A 170 -11.42 5.95 3.85
C THR A 170 -10.86 5.28 5.09
N HIS A 171 -11.61 5.30 6.20
CA HIS A 171 -11.18 4.73 7.47
C HIS A 171 -12.41 4.38 8.32
N GLY A 172 -12.30 3.34 9.14
CA GLY A 172 -13.34 3.02 10.09
C GLY A 172 -13.40 4.05 11.21
N ASP A 173 -14.61 4.40 11.68
CA ASP A 173 -14.81 5.38 12.75
C ASP A 173 -14.41 4.86 14.14
N LYS A 174 -14.08 3.59 14.25
CA LYS A 174 -13.66 2.89 15.47
C LYS A 174 -12.32 2.20 15.36
N ASP A 175 -11.62 2.45 14.27
CA ASP A 175 -10.36 1.83 13.94
C ASP A 175 -9.18 2.70 14.44
#